data_639d64e729340e429806314123993016
#
_entry.id   639d64e729340e429806314123993016
#
_cell.length_a   1.000
_cell.length_b   1.000
_cell.length_c   1.000
_cell.angle_alpha   90.00
_cell.angle_beta   90.00
_cell.angle_gamma   90.00
#
_symmetry.space_group_name_H-M   'P 1'
#
loop_
_entity.id
_entity.type
_entity.pdbx_description
1 polymer ?
#
loop_
_entity_poly.entity_id
_entity_poly.type
_entity_poly.pdbx_seq_one_letter_code
_entity_poly.pdbx_strand_id
1 'polypeptide(L)'
;MKMRLFLFLFFFCISLAEAQKMPSNRSSVYFTYGNTGANLREFNQMLDQKGLSPMRKAYRNFGFGYQTRYNDFVLGLELFQNNGPKSLFNGYELDYRTTRVYLNVGYSFTEEGRFQLIHYMSLGSGFMNFQMLRGNPKKTLDGFLQNPAHGFILRDGDIHKGSQHFAGFLTEIGFQLSYDIEIPGREEMVQVISKFGYSFSPFEDSWLMKDIAFGNAQSGPFLRFGAGITLPDHNFFYKDASLGLHLSYGLHFTEPDVLNAALVENGYRPFEGRPNNLGLKLLGESKGLLYGIDFYNLGLSGAATESSNHTLNSVRVYLNGGLKFFERRNLELGGLAGLGYANLRYTLTSTDKPDFPALFEEPDRDGHLKARGLMGKPELYVAYGIPLTNKNLFSMIVSLHGGYELPLGNYSLGGVGMSSYMANPYLQLSLGLRP
;
A
#
# COMPACT_ATOMS: atom_id res chain seq x y z
N MET A 1 -39.99 1.01 11.24
CA MET A 1 -40.04 -0.24 10.43
C MET A 1 -38.66 -0.68 9.94
N LYS A 2 -37.83 0.19 9.36
CA LYS A 2 -36.51 -0.16 8.82
C LYS A 2 -35.51 -0.71 9.87
N MET A 3 -35.51 -0.18 11.09
CA MET A 3 -34.61 -0.64 12.17
C MET A 3 -34.97 -2.03 12.70
N ARG A 4 -36.26 -2.37 12.75
CA ARG A 4 -36.75 -3.70 13.18
C ARG A 4 -36.41 -4.79 12.14
N LEU A 5 -36.45 -4.44 10.85
CA LEU A 5 -36.06 -5.33 9.77
C LEU A 5 -34.54 -5.60 9.79
N PHE A 6 -33.75 -4.57 10.10
CA PHE A 6 -32.30 -4.70 10.24
C PHE A 6 -31.91 -5.59 11.44
N LEU A 7 -32.56 -5.39 12.60
CA LEU A 7 -32.39 -6.24 13.78
C LEU A 7 -32.83 -7.69 13.51
N PHE A 8 -33.95 -7.88 12.82
CA PHE A 8 -34.42 -9.22 12.46
C PHE A 8 -33.46 -9.94 11.51
N LEU A 9 -32.95 -9.26 10.48
CA LEU A 9 -31.93 -9.79 9.57
C LEU A 9 -30.63 -10.09 10.32
N PHE A 10 -30.23 -9.24 11.25
CA PHE A 10 -29.03 -9.43 12.06
C PHE A 10 -29.14 -10.68 12.95
N PHE A 11 -30.28 -10.84 13.68
CA PHE A 11 -30.52 -12.03 14.51
C PHE A 11 -30.74 -13.28 13.68
N PHE A 12 -31.36 -13.19 12.50
CA PHE A 12 -31.53 -14.31 11.58
C PHE A 12 -30.18 -14.81 11.02
N CYS A 13 -29.26 -13.89 10.69
CA CYS A 13 -27.90 -14.25 10.31
C CYS A 13 -27.11 -14.93 11.45
N ILE A 14 -27.32 -14.50 12.70
CA ILE A 14 -26.66 -15.14 13.86
C ILE A 14 -27.20 -16.56 14.07
N SER A 15 -28.51 -16.79 13.93
CA SER A 15 -29.10 -18.12 14.11
C SER A 15 -28.72 -19.13 13.02
N LEU A 16 -28.37 -18.68 11.82
CA LEU A 16 -27.85 -19.53 10.76
C LEU A 16 -26.35 -19.87 10.94
N ALA A 17 -25.66 -19.12 11.79
CA ALA A 17 -24.21 -19.30 12.02
C ALA A 17 -23.86 -20.45 12.99
N GLU A 18 -24.81 -20.94 13.78
CA GLU A 18 -24.58 -22.01 14.77
C GLU A 18 -24.47 -23.43 14.16
N ALA A 19 -24.69 -23.59 12.86
CA ALA A 19 -24.90 -24.93 12.29
C ALA A 19 -23.64 -25.71 11.88
N GLN A 20 -22.47 -25.12 11.84
CA GLN A 20 -21.23 -25.84 11.45
C GLN A 20 -20.04 -25.43 12.31
N LYS A 21 -19.44 -26.41 13.00
CA LYS A 21 -18.15 -26.21 13.68
C LYS A 21 -17.05 -26.03 12.65
N MET A 22 -16.47 -24.84 12.63
CA MET A 22 -15.29 -24.55 11.83
C MET A 22 -14.06 -24.42 12.73
N PRO A 23 -12.85 -24.76 12.24
CA PRO A 23 -11.63 -24.58 13.01
C PRO A 23 -11.49 -23.14 13.50
N SER A 24 -11.07 -22.99 14.75
CA SER A 24 -10.80 -21.68 15.34
C SER A 24 -9.59 -20.99 14.70
N ASN A 25 -8.65 -21.78 14.17
CA ASN A 25 -7.44 -21.29 13.52
C ASN A 25 -7.68 -21.10 12.03
N ARG A 26 -7.37 -19.94 11.52
CA ARG A 26 -7.52 -19.60 10.09
C ARG A 26 -6.67 -18.41 9.68
N SER A 27 -6.27 -18.38 8.43
CA SER A 27 -5.61 -17.22 7.82
C SER A 27 -6.45 -16.68 6.68
N SER A 28 -6.48 -15.38 6.51
CA SER A 28 -7.21 -14.75 5.42
C SER A 28 -6.44 -13.60 4.81
N VAL A 29 -6.67 -13.44 3.51
CA VAL A 29 -6.22 -12.31 2.71
C VAL A 29 -7.44 -11.65 2.14
N TYR A 30 -7.51 -10.34 2.24
CA TYR A 30 -8.70 -9.61 1.84
C TYR A 30 -8.38 -8.23 1.30
N PHE A 31 -9.29 -7.74 0.47
CA PHE A 31 -9.36 -6.36 0.06
C PHE A 31 -10.53 -5.68 0.74
N THR A 32 -10.34 -4.41 1.10
CA THR A 32 -11.41 -3.58 1.63
C THR A 32 -11.53 -2.28 0.84
N TYR A 33 -12.76 -1.82 0.71
CA TYR A 33 -13.11 -0.51 0.18
C TYR A 33 -14.11 0.17 1.11
N GLY A 34 -13.95 1.46 1.33
CA GLY A 34 -14.84 2.17 2.22
C GLY A 34 -14.57 3.65 2.32
N ASN A 35 -14.97 4.21 3.45
CA ASN A 35 -14.77 5.60 3.77
C ASN A 35 -14.18 5.74 5.18
N THR A 36 -13.29 6.71 5.34
CA THR A 36 -12.84 7.17 6.64
C THR A 36 -13.21 8.64 6.77
N GLY A 37 -13.90 8.99 7.84
CA GLY A 37 -14.18 10.38 8.21
C GLY A 37 -12.88 11.12 8.53
N ALA A 38 -12.90 12.44 8.40
CA ALA A 38 -11.79 13.29 8.76
C ALA A 38 -12.30 14.59 9.36
N ASN A 39 -11.64 15.05 10.40
CA ASN A 39 -11.92 16.37 10.95
C ASN A 39 -11.02 17.41 10.25
N LEU A 40 -11.50 17.94 9.14
CA LEU A 40 -10.82 18.95 8.33
C LEU A 40 -11.23 20.39 8.65
N ARG A 41 -11.78 20.65 9.82
CA ARG A 41 -12.35 21.96 10.16
C ARG A 41 -11.31 23.07 10.00
N GLU A 42 -10.18 22.96 10.64
CA GLU A 42 -9.11 23.97 10.63
C GLU A 42 -8.51 24.13 9.23
N PHE A 43 -8.24 23.00 8.58
CA PHE A 43 -7.74 22.98 7.21
C PHE A 43 -8.71 23.66 6.23
N ASN A 44 -10.00 23.36 6.33
CA ASN A 44 -11.03 23.98 5.49
C ASN A 44 -11.22 25.48 5.79
N GLN A 45 -11.06 25.91 7.03
CA GLN A 45 -11.06 27.33 7.37
C GLN A 45 -9.90 28.07 6.70
N MET A 46 -8.72 27.48 6.68
CA MET A 46 -7.57 28.05 5.97
C MET A 46 -7.80 28.07 4.46
N LEU A 47 -8.35 27.00 3.87
CA LEU A 47 -8.70 26.99 2.44
C LEU A 47 -9.71 28.08 2.10
N ASP A 48 -10.74 28.26 2.93
CA ASP A 48 -11.78 29.29 2.76
C ASP A 48 -11.20 30.70 2.83
N GLN A 49 -10.27 30.97 3.76
CA GLN A 49 -9.54 32.24 3.85
C GLN A 49 -8.74 32.55 2.58
N LYS A 50 -8.32 31.53 1.84
CA LYS A 50 -7.61 31.65 0.56
C LYS A 50 -8.54 31.60 -0.66
N GLY A 51 -9.88 31.61 -0.45
CA GLY A 51 -10.86 31.51 -1.52
C GLY A 51 -10.95 30.14 -2.17
N LEU A 52 -10.48 29.09 -1.48
CA LEU A 52 -10.46 27.71 -1.96
C LEU A 52 -11.72 26.96 -1.51
N SER A 53 -12.20 26.06 -2.36
CA SER A 53 -13.31 25.21 -1.99
C SER A 53 -12.91 24.24 -0.86
N PRO A 54 -13.76 24.08 0.18
CA PRO A 54 -13.44 23.21 1.29
C PRO A 54 -13.35 21.73 0.83
N MET A 55 -12.46 20.98 1.41
CA MET A 55 -12.37 19.54 1.21
C MET A 55 -13.50 18.82 1.94
N ARG A 56 -14.01 17.74 1.34
CA ARG A 56 -15.05 16.92 1.97
C ARG A 56 -14.50 16.20 3.20
N LYS A 57 -15.37 16.02 4.20
CA LYS A 57 -15.03 15.38 5.48
C LYS A 57 -14.95 13.85 5.45
N ALA A 58 -14.75 13.26 4.28
CA ALA A 58 -14.61 11.82 4.13
C ALA A 58 -13.65 11.46 3.02
N TYR A 59 -12.74 10.53 3.32
CA TYR A 59 -11.82 9.95 2.36
C TYR A 59 -12.32 8.59 1.90
N ARG A 60 -12.20 8.32 0.61
CA ARG A 60 -12.33 6.97 0.09
C ARG A 60 -11.07 6.20 0.44
N ASN A 61 -11.23 5.04 1.06
CA ASN A 61 -10.10 4.17 1.31
C ASN A 61 -10.21 2.87 0.50
N PHE A 62 -9.06 2.40 0.11
CA PHE A 62 -8.86 1.10 -0.51
C PHE A 62 -7.72 0.44 0.22
N GLY A 63 -7.91 -0.78 0.65
CA GLY A 63 -6.93 -1.48 1.46
C GLY A 63 -6.80 -2.94 1.10
N PHE A 64 -5.67 -3.47 1.52
CA PHE A 64 -5.31 -4.87 1.44
C PHE A 64 -4.89 -5.32 2.83
N GLY A 65 -5.38 -6.47 3.27
CA GLY A 65 -5.06 -7.02 4.58
C GLY A 65 -4.74 -8.50 4.53
N TYR A 66 -3.88 -8.87 5.45
CA TYR A 66 -3.63 -10.24 5.86
C TYR A 66 -3.93 -10.35 7.33
N GLN A 67 -4.63 -11.38 7.74
CA GLN A 67 -4.85 -11.71 9.14
C GLN A 67 -4.76 -13.20 9.38
N THR A 68 -4.29 -13.54 10.58
CA THR A 68 -4.29 -14.90 11.09
C THR A 68 -4.99 -14.94 12.44
N ARG A 69 -5.82 -15.93 12.64
CA ARG A 69 -6.50 -16.20 13.91
C ARG A 69 -5.93 -17.47 14.52
N TYR A 70 -5.52 -17.37 15.76
CA TYR A 70 -5.10 -18.50 16.58
C TYR A 70 -5.98 -18.54 17.83
N ASN A 71 -6.86 -19.54 17.92
CA ASN A 71 -7.96 -19.55 18.88
C ASN A 71 -8.79 -18.27 18.77
N ASP A 72 -8.82 -17.46 19.85
CA ASP A 72 -9.55 -16.19 19.86
C ASP A 72 -8.69 -14.98 19.52
N PHE A 73 -7.37 -15.14 19.46
CA PHE A 73 -6.46 -14.06 19.12
C PHE A 73 -6.33 -13.90 17.62
N VAL A 74 -6.38 -12.65 17.17
CA VAL A 74 -6.21 -12.27 15.76
C VAL A 74 -5.02 -11.33 15.64
N LEU A 75 -4.10 -11.68 14.76
CA LEU A 75 -2.99 -10.82 14.36
C LEU A 75 -3.14 -10.50 12.87
N GLY A 76 -2.85 -9.28 12.48
CA GLY A 76 -2.97 -8.89 11.07
C GLY A 76 -2.08 -7.75 10.68
N LEU A 77 -1.88 -7.61 9.39
CA LEU A 77 -1.23 -6.49 8.75
C LEU A 77 -2.16 -5.91 7.70
N GLU A 78 -2.30 -4.60 7.67
CA GLU A 78 -3.13 -3.91 6.68
C GLU A 78 -2.39 -2.74 6.06
N LEU A 79 -2.57 -2.58 4.77
CA LEU A 79 -2.11 -1.45 3.98
C LEU A 79 -3.32 -0.75 3.37
N PHE A 80 -3.48 0.54 3.64
CA PHE A 80 -4.55 1.34 3.09
C PHE A 80 -4.02 2.54 2.33
N GLN A 81 -4.70 2.89 1.26
CA GLN A 81 -4.59 4.19 0.65
C GLN A 81 -5.90 4.96 0.84
N ASN A 82 -5.81 6.11 1.48
CA ASN A 82 -6.91 7.06 1.57
C ASN A 82 -6.73 8.14 0.52
N ASN A 83 -7.76 8.35 -0.28
CA ASN A 83 -7.79 9.40 -1.28
C ASN A 83 -8.82 10.45 -0.86
N GLY A 84 -8.36 11.67 -0.62
CA GLY A 84 -9.23 12.82 -0.46
C GLY A 84 -9.99 13.10 -1.76
N PRO A 85 -11.15 13.72 -1.68
CA PRO A 85 -11.81 14.22 -2.87
C PRO A 85 -10.96 15.34 -3.48
N LYS A 86 -10.84 15.35 -4.80
CA LYS A 86 -10.15 16.40 -5.51
C LYS A 86 -10.94 17.71 -5.40
N SER A 87 -10.22 18.79 -5.17
CA SER A 87 -10.77 20.15 -5.20
C SER A 87 -10.10 20.94 -6.33
N LEU A 88 -10.84 21.83 -6.97
CA LEU A 88 -10.33 22.67 -8.05
C LEU A 88 -10.21 24.12 -7.57
N PHE A 89 -9.11 24.77 -7.91
CA PHE A 89 -8.86 26.17 -7.62
C PHE A 89 -8.05 26.82 -8.75
N ASN A 90 -8.57 27.86 -9.37
CA ASN A 90 -7.88 28.66 -10.41
C ASN A 90 -7.11 27.81 -11.45
N GLY A 91 -7.72 26.67 -11.87
CA GLY A 91 -7.10 25.74 -12.81
C GLY A 91 -6.14 24.73 -12.18
N TYR A 92 -5.94 24.77 -10.87
CA TYR A 92 -5.20 23.77 -10.11
C TYR A 92 -6.15 22.69 -9.56
N GLU A 93 -5.67 21.46 -9.53
CA GLU A 93 -6.31 20.33 -8.86
C GLU A 93 -5.59 20.07 -7.54
N LEU A 94 -6.32 20.19 -6.44
CA LEU A 94 -5.87 19.85 -5.10
C LEU A 94 -6.11 18.35 -4.89
N ASP A 95 -5.08 17.62 -4.48
CA ASP A 95 -5.13 16.20 -4.23
C ASP A 95 -4.43 15.89 -2.89
N TYR A 96 -5.14 15.23 -1.99
CA TYR A 96 -4.64 14.81 -0.71
C TYR A 96 -4.75 13.29 -0.59
N ARG A 97 -3.64 12.64 -0.24
CA ARG A 97 -3.56 11.19 -0.10
C ARG A 97 -2.78 10.81 1.13
N THR A 98 -3.21 9.75 1.78
CA THR A 98 -2.41 9.09 2.82
C THR A 98 -2.29 7.61 2.51
N THR A 99 -1.10 7.07 2.67
CA THR A 99 -0.86 5.62 2.71
C THR A 99 -0.63 5.24 4.16
N ARG A 100 -1.33 4.21 4.65
CA ARG A 100 -1.29 3.79 6.04
C ARG A 100 -0.96 2.32 6.12
N VAL A 101 -0.09 1.97 7.05
CA VAL A 101 0.28 0.58 7.37
C VAL A 101 -0.08 0.33 8.82
N TYR A 102 -0.82 -0.73 9.08
CA TYR A 102 -1.28 -1.09 10.42
C TYR A 102 -0.91 -2.52 10.77
N LEU A 103 -0.45 -2.70 11.99
CA LEU A 103 -0.41 -3.96 12.69
C LEU A 103 -1.68 -4.05 13.54
N ASN A 104 -2.48 -5.09 13.32
CA ASN A 104 -3.75 -5.31 14.01
C ASN A 104 -3.57 -6.39 15.06
N VAL A 105 -4.09 -6.13 16.25
CA VAL A 105 -4.23 -7.12 17.33
C VAL A 105 -5.70 -7.15 17.71
N GLY A 106 -6.30 -8.33 17.73
CA GLY A 106 -7.72 -8.47 17.99
C GLY A 106 -8.08 -9.70 18.81
N TYR A 107 -9.32 -9.70 19.24
CA TYR A 107 -9.94 -10.81 19.95
C TYR A 107 -11.28 -11.15 19.31
N SER A 108 -11.51 -12.42 19.02
CA SER A 108 -12.77 -12.92 18.46
C SER A 108 -13.74 -13.27 19.58
N PHE A 109 -14.94 -12.72 19.51
CA PHE A 109 -16.02 -13.05 20.45
C PHE A 109 -16.82 -14.29 20.03
N THR A 110 -16.59 -14.79 18.84
CA THR A 110 -17.23 -16.00 18.33
C THR A 110 -16.24 -17.14 18.38
N GLU A 111 -16.62 -18.27 18.98
CA GLU A 111 -15.73 -19.41 19.17
C GLU A 111 -15.43 -20.11 17.84
N GLU A 112 -16.38 -20.81 17.31
CA GLU A 112 -16.27 -21.61 16.08
C GLU A 112 -17.45 -21.31 15.16
N GLY A 113 -17.22 -21.17 13.86
CA GLY A 113 -18.30 -20.94 12.90
C GLY A 113 -17.90 -20.08 11.71
N ARG A 114 -18.83 -19.94 10.78
CA ARG A 114 -18.67 -19.13 9.57
C ARG A 114 -18.71 -17.63 9.86
N PHE A 115 -19.47 -17.24 10.89
CA PHE A 115 -19.58 -15.85 11.31
C PHE A 115 -18.55 -15.54 12.38
N GLN A 116 -17.85 -14.41 12.22
CA GLN A 116 -16.88 -13.93 13.17
C GLN A 116 -17.15 -12.49 13.54
N LEU A 117 -17.12 -12.21 14.83
CA LEU A 117 -17.11 -10.87 15.42
C LEU A 117 -15.77 -10.67 16.12
N ILE A 118 -14.95 -9.80 15.61
CA ILE A 118 -13.62 -9.51 16.14
C ILE A 118 -13.59 -8.06 16.59
N HIS A 119 -13.21 -7.81 17.85
CA HIS A 119 -12.78 -6.49 18.31
C HIS A 119 -11.27 -6.38 18.09
N TYR A 120 -10.82 -5.27 17.53
CA TYR A 120 -9.39 -5.09 17.27
C TYR A 120 -8.92 -3.66 17.57
N MET A 121 -7.64 -3.58 17.84
CA MET A 121 -6.87 -2.36 17.91
C MET A 121 -5.73 -2.46 16.88
N SER A 122 -5.46 -1.36 16.21
CA SER A 122 -4.38 -1.27 15.23
C SER A 122 -3.40 -0.19 15.66
N LEU A 123 -2.12 -0.50 15.52
CA LEU A 123 -1.04 0.46 15.66
C LEU A 123 -0.34 0.59 14.30
N GLY A 124 -0.09 1.80 13.87
CA GLY A 124 0.45 1.98 12.55
C GLY A 124 1.16 3.30 12.31
N SER A 125 1.61 3.42 11.11
CA SER A 125 2.23 4.63 10.59
C SER A 125 1.64 4.98 9.24
N GLY A 126 1.69 6.25 8.87
CA GLY A 126 1.21 6.70 7.59
C GLY A 126 2.11 7.73 6.95
N PHE A 127 1.99 7.79 5.63
CA PHE A 127 2.70 8.70 4.76
C PHE A 127 1.69 9.61 4.10
N MET A 128 1.93 10.90 4.12
CA MET A 128 1.04 11.91 3.57
C MET A 128 1.63 12.54 2.30
N ASN A 129 0.78 12.74 1.31
CA ASN A 129 1.10 13.50 0.12
C ASN A 129 -0.02 14.51 -0.12
N PHE A 130 0.35 15.77 -0.16
CA PHE A 130 -0.52 16.86 -0.51
C PHE A 130 0.04 17.57 -1.72
N GLN A 131 -0.75 17.74 -2.77
CA GLN A 131 -0.29 18.41 -3.99
C GLN A 131 -1.40 19.31 -4.56
N MET A 132 -0.97 20.39 -5.12
CA MET A 132 -1.81 21.29 -5.91
C MET A 132 -1.12 21.51 -7.26
N LEU A 133 -1.67 20.94 -8.32
CA LEU A 133 -1.06 20.96 -9.64
C LEU A 133 -2.07 21.37 -10.70
N ARG A 134 -1.64 22.18 -11.65
CA ARG A 134 -2.43 22.43 -12.86
C ARG A 134 -2.58 21.16 -13.66
N GLY A 135 -3.70 21.01 -14.36
CA GLY A 135 -3.91 19.89 -15.28
C GLY A 135 -2.72 19.80 -16.23
N ASN A 136 -2.10 18.61 -16.28
CA ASN A 136 -0.86 18.42 -17.03
C ASN A 136 -1.15 18.52 -18.54
N PRO A 137 -0.79 19.60 -19.24
CA PRO A 137 -0.74 19.57 -20.68
C PRO A 137 0.26 18.48 -21.07
N LYS A 138 0.04 17.77 -22.16
CA LYS A 138 0.99 16.79 -22.72
C LYS A 138 2.31 17.53 -23.03
N LYS A 139 3.18 17.66 -22.06
CA LYS A 139 4.49 18.31 -22.21
C LYS A 139 5.49 17.27 -22.68
N THR A 140 6.34 17.65 -23.62
CA THR A 140 7.59 16.92 -23.89
C THR A 140 8.49 17.00 -22.67
N LEU A 141 9.44 16.07 -22.51
CA LEU A 141 10.39 16.11 -21.41
C LEU A 141 11.18 17.42 -21.42
N ASP A 142 11.69 17.85 -22.57
CA ASP A 142 12.42 19.12 -22.70
C ASP A 142 11.56 20.32 -22.33
N GLY A 143 10.34 20.41 -22.81
CA GLY A 143 9.40 21.44 -22.44
C GLY A 143 9.02 21.43 -20.96
N PHE A 144 9.05 20.25 -20.33
CA PHE A 144 8.88 20.11 -18.88
C PHE A 144 10.12 20.59 -18.14
N LEU A 145 11.33 20.22 -18.56
CA LEU A 145 12.59 20.59 -17.90
C LEU A 145 12.87 22.11 -18.03
N GLN A 146 12.47 22.73 -19.15
CA GLN A 146 12.57 24.18 -19.31
C GLN A 146 11.58 24.97 -18.43
N ASN A 147 10.42 24.41 -18.15
CA ASN A 147 9.41 25.01 -17.27
C ASN A 147 8.71 23.93 -16.45
N PRO A 148 9.36 23.39 -15.42
CA PRO A 148 8.85 22.29 -14.62
C PRO A 148 7.73 22.71 -13.66
N ALA A 149 7.70 24.00 -13.29
CA ALA A 149 6.81 24.53 -12.29
C ALA A 149 5.35 24.61 -12.81
N HIS A 150 4.46 23.82 -12.26
CA HIS A 150 3.01 23.86 -12.54
C HIS A 150 2.16 23.56 -11.31
N GLY A 151 2.71 23.78 -10.13
CA GLY A 151 2.06 23.62 -8.86
C GLY A 151 3.07 23.34 -7.76
N PHE A 152 2.61 22.82 -6.64
CA PHE A 152 3.47 22.35 -5.56
C PHE A 152 3.13 20.92 -5.10
N ILE A 153 4.13 20.24 -4.54
CA ILE A 153 4.04 18.87 -4.03
C ILE A 153 4.70 18.84 -2.67
N LEU A 154 3.92 18.52 -1.63
CA LEU A 154 4.42 18.28 -0.28
C LEU A 154 4.38 16.77 0.00
N ARG A 155 5.48 16.24 0.50
CA ARG A 155 5.67 14.81 0.81
C ARG A 155 6.16 14.66 2.25
N ASP A 156 6.37 13.41 2.67
CA ASP A 156 6.88 13.09 4.01
C ASP A 156 8.14 13.85 4.42
N GLY A 157 9.03 14.16 3.50
CA GLY A 157 10.23 14.97 3.77
C GLY A 157 9.93 16.42 4.16
N ASP A 158 8.74 16.90 3.83
CA ASP A 158 8.24 18.24 4.16
C ASP A 158 7.42 18.24 5.45
N ILE A 159 7.14 17.08 6.04
CA ILE A 159 6.48 16.96 7.33
C ILE A 159 7.45 17.37 8.41
N HIS A 160 7.07 18.36 9.22
CA HIS A 160 7.83 18.71 10.40
C HIS A 160 7.77 17.56 11.41
N LYS A 161 8.92 17.03 11.80
CA LYS A 161 9.03 15.95 12.78
C LYS A 161 9.21 16.55 14.18
N GLY A 162 8.13 17.06 14.75
CA GLY A 162 8.16 17.65 16.09
C GLY A 162 8.57 16.64 17.15
N SER A 163 7.93 15.48 17.17
CA SER A 163 8.37 14.30 17.94
C SER A 163 8.97 13.28 16.98
N GLN A 164 10.28 13.18 16.97
CA GLN A 164 11.02 12.33 16.00
C GLN A 164 10.64 10.84 16.07
N HIS A 165 10.09 10.38 17.20
CA HIS A 165 9.79 8.96 17.43
C HIS A 165 8.40 8.53 16.98
N PHE A 166 7.48 9.47 16.76
CA PHE A 166 6.06 9.17 16.48
C PHE A 166 5.49 9.89 15.25
N ALA A 167 6.37 10.39 14.38
CA ALA A 167 5.94 11.02 13.15
C ALA A 167 5.08 10.06 12.30
N GLY A 168 3.89 10.51 11.92
CA GLY A 168 2.94 9.74 11.14
C GLY A 168 2.26 8.59 11.90
N PHE A 169 2.35 8.54 13.25
CA PHE A 169 1.74 7.49 14.04
C PHE A 169 0.19 7.55 13.99
N LEU A 170 -0.42 6.38 13.90
CA LEU A 170 -1.86 6.21 13.78
C LEU A 170 -2.32 5.03 14.62
N THR A 171 -3.54 5.14 15.12
CA THR A 171 -4.24 4.08 15.83
C THR A 171 -5.65 3.92 15.29
N GLU A 172 -6.13 2.69 15.21
CA GLU A 172 -7.55 2.39 14.96
C GLU A 172 -8.08 1.49 16.06
N ILE A 173 -9.33 1.73 16.46
CA ILE A 173 -10.08 0.85 17.35
C ILE A 173 -11.42 0.54 16.66
N GLY A 174 -11.77 -0.72 16.58
CA GLY A 174 -12.98 -1.09 15.87
C GLY A 174 -13.40 -2.54 16.00
N PHE A 175 -14.41 -2.85 15.22
CA PHE A 175 -14.96 -4.19 15.08
C PHE A 175 -14.86 -4.63 13.64
N GLN A 176 -14.62 -5.92 13.48
CA GLN A 176 -14.72 -6.62 12.20
C GLN A 176 -15.81 -7.68 12.30
N LEU A 177 -16.71 -7.64 11.34
CA LEU A 177 -17.65 -8.71 11.07
C LEU A 177 -17.17 -9.43 9.82
N SER A 178 -17.05 -10.73 9.86
CA SER A 178 -16.76 -11.51 8.66
C SER A 178 -17.62 -12.77 8.59
N TYR A 179 -17.87 -13.20 7.36
CA TYR A 179 -18.63 -14.40 7.06
C TYR A 179 -17.90 -15.20 5.99
N ASP A 180 -17.62 -16.48 6.29
CA ASP A 180 -16.91 -17.38 5.41
C ASP A 180 -17.92 -18.25 4.62
N ILE A 181 -17.79 -18.24 3.29
CA ILE A 181 -18.62 -18.97 2.33
C ILE A 181 -17.81 -20.11 1.76
N GLU A 182 -18.25 -21.33 1.97
CA GLU A 182 -17.59 -22.52 1.43
C GLU A 182 -17.66 -22.58 -0.10
N ILE A 183 -16.56 -22.99 -0.71
CA ILE A 183 -16.51 -23.31 -2.13
C ILE A 183 -16.61 -24.84 -2.26
N PRO A 184 -17.62 -25.39 -2.94
CA PRO A 184 -17.77 -26.82 -3.09
C PRO A 184 -16.51 -27.49 -3.64
N GLY A 185 -16.01 -28.51 -2.93
CA GLY A 185 -14.82 -29.28 -3.32
C GLY A 185 -13.48 -28.58 -3.07
N ARG A 186 -13.47 -27.47 -2.32
CA ARG A 186 -12.25 -26.77 -1.91
C ARG A 186 -12.21 -26.58 -0.40
N GLU A 187 -11.01 -26.43 0.13
CA GLU A 187 -10.78 -26.09 1.54
C GLU A 187 -10.80 -24.56 1.74
N GLU A 188 -10.45 -23.82 0.68
CA GLU A 188 -10.51 -22.35 0.68
C GLU A 188 -11.95 -21.87 0.70
N MET A 189 -12.20 -20.82 1.45
CA MET A 189 -13.50 -20.16 1.54
C MET A 189 -13.41 -18.73 1.05
N VAL A 190 -14.49 -18.23 0.47
CA VAL A 190 -14.65 -16.82 0.21
C VAL A 190 -15.08 -16.12 1.49
N GLN A 191 -14.37 -15.09 1.89
CA GLN A 191 -14.70 -14.28 3.06
C GLN A 191 -15.33 -12.97 2.63
N VAL A 192 -16.44 -12.59 3.25
CA VAL A 192 -17.01 -11.25 3.18
C VAL A 192 -16.73 -10.55 4.50
N ILE A 193 -16.25 -9.31 4.44
CA ILE A 193 -15.77 -8.56 5.60
C ILE A 193 -16.46 -7.20 5.67
N SER A 194 -16.81 -6.77 6.88
CA SER A 194 -17.18 -5.40 7.22
C SER A 194 -16.36 -4.96 8.43
N LYS A 195 -15.68 -3.82 8.32
CA LYS A 195 -14.89 -3.21 9.41
C LYS A 195 -15.44 -1.82 9.71
N PHE A 196 -15.64 -1.51 10.99
CA PHE A 196 -16.08 -0.20 11.41
C PHE A 196 -15.46 0.18 12.75
N GLY A 197 -15.24 1.45 12.96
CA GLY A 197 -14.58 1.94 14.15
C GLY A 197 -14.15 3.40 14.02
N TYR A 198 -13.12 3.73 14.75
CA TYR A 198 -12.56 5.07 14.79
C TYR A 198 -11.05 5.03 14.59
N SER A 199 -10.54 5.86 13.67
CA SER A 199 -9.13 6.08 13.40
C SER A 199 -8.71 7.39 14.03
N PHE A 200 -7.54 7.47 14.66
CA PHE A 200 -7.02 8.70 15.24
C PHE A 200 -5.50 8.69 15.33
N SER A 201 -4.92 9.89 15.37
CA SER A 201 -3.53 10.09 15.75
C SER A 201 -3.48 10.51 17.22
N PRO A 202 -2.84 9.72 18.10
CA PRO A 202 -2.80 10.04 19.54
C PRO A 202 -1.82 11.17 19.87
N PHE A 203 -0.98 11.59 18.93
CA PHE A 203 0.02 12.64 19.10
C PHE A 203 -0.31 13.81 18.19
N GLU A 204 -0.57 14.98 18.78
CA GLU A 204 -1.00 16.18 18.07
C GLU A 204 0.01 16.63 17.02
N ASP A 205 1.30 16.51 17.32
CA ASP A 205 2.42 16.94 16.48
C ASP A 205 2.92 15.87 15.50
N SER A 206 2.35 14.68 15.49
CA SER A 206 2.80 13.59 14.63
C SER A 206 2.51 13.82 13.14
N TRP A 207 1.61 14.73 12.83
CA TRP A 207 1.14 15.05 11.49
C TRP A 207 1.22 16.54 11.19
N LEU A 208 2.37 17.15 11.43
CA LEU A 208 2.65 18.54 11.06
C LEU A 208 3.23 18.61 9.64
N MET A 209 2.67 19.49 8.84
CA MET A 209 3.20 19.81 7.51
C MET A 209 3.29 21.32 7.38
N LYS A 210 4.52 21.85 7.29
CA LYS A 210 4.76 23.29 7.20
C LYS A 210 3.94 24.06 8.23
N ASP A 211 4.07 23.68 9.50
CA ASP A 211 3.43 24.26 10.69
C ASP A 211 1.91 24.11 10.79
N ILE A 212 1.28 23.34 9.89
CA ILE A 212 -0.13 22.99 10.01
C ILE A 212 -0.30 21.58 10.56
N ALA A 213 -1.05 21.46 11.65
CA ALA A 213 -1.40 20.19 12.24
C ALA A 213 -2.47 19.44 11.44
N PHE A 214 -2.10 18.30 10.86
CA PHE A 214 -3.00 17.40 10.17
C PHE A 214 -3.46 16.23 11.07
N GLY A 215 -3.14 16.23 12.35
CA GLY A 215 -3.54 15.18 13.30
C GLY A 215 -5.04 14.96 13.31
N ASN A 216 -5.81 16.03 13.38
CA ASN A 216 -7.28 15.99 13.31
C ASN A 216 -7.79 15.48 11.95
N ALA A 217 -7.09 15.76 10.85
CA ALA A 217 -7.43 15.28 9.53
C ALA A 217 -7.29 13.75 9.39
N GLN A 218 -6.54 13.13 10.29
CA GLN A 218 -6.37 11.68 10.36
C GLN A 218 -7.41 11.01 11.26
N SER A 219 -8.20 11.79 12.00
CA SER A 219 -9.13 11.31 13.02
C SER A 219 -10.57 11.30 12.50
N GLY A 220 -11.25 10.16 12.64
CA GLY A 220 -12.65 10.05 12.27
C GLY A 220 -13.16 8.61 12.24
N PRO A 221 -14.48 8.45 12.17
CA PRO A 221 -15.11 7.14 12.04
C PRO A 221 -14.80 6.55 10.66
N PHE A 222 -14.70 5.25 10.60
CA PHE A 222 -14.56 4.53 9.33
C PHE A 222 -15.58 3.41 9.19
N LEU A 223 -15.90 3.11 7.94
CA LEU A 223 -16.70 1.97 7.54
C LEU A 223 -16.09 1.41 6.24
N ARG A 224 -15.70 0.13 6.27
CA ARG A 224 -15.07 -0.57 5.15
C ARG A 224 -15.78 -1.89 4.90
N PHE A 225 -15.98 -2.23 3.65
CA PHE A 225 -16.49 -3.51 3.19
C PHE A 225 -15.43 -4.18 2.34
N GLY A 226 -15.37 -5.49 2.41
CA GLY A 226 -14.36 -6.22 1.68
C GLY A 226 -14.73 -7.65 1.38
N ALA A 227 -13.87 -8.25 0.58
CA ALA A 227 -13.92 -9.67 0.30
C ALA A 227 -12.50 -10.23 0.27
N GLY A 228 -12.38 -11.50 0.57
CA GLY A 228 -11.11 -12.17 0.64
C GLY A 228 -11.23 -13.67 0.49
N ILE A 229 -10.10 -14.33 0.71
CA ILE A 229 -10.00 -15.78 0.76
C ILE A 229 -9.52 -16.16 2.15
N THR A 230 -10.23 -17.08 2.78
CA THR A 230 -9.85 -17.68 4.04
C THR A 230 -9.41 -19.11 3.80
N LEU A 231 -8.28 -19.47 4.36
CA LEU A 231 -7.82 -20.83 4.50
C LEU A 231 -8.18 -21.27 5.92
N PRO A 232 -9.15 -22.19 6.07
CA PRO A 232 -9.43 -22.78 7.37
C PRO A 232 -8.23 -23.60 7.77
N ASP A 233 -7.81 -23.44 8.98
CA ASP A 233 -6.69 -24.16 9.49
C ASP A 233 -7.16 -25.32 10.33
N HIS A 234 -7.04 -26.50 9.79
CA HIS A 234 -7.05 -27.72 10.59
C HIS A 234 -5.73 -27.89 11.33
N ASN A 235 -4.67 -27.37 10.77
CA ASN A 235 -3.33 -27.19 11.30
C ASN A 235 -2.65 -26.22 10.34
N PHE A 236 -2.14 -25.10 10.78
CA PHE A 236 -1.22 -24.24 10.03
C PHE A 236 -0.06 -25.03 9.35
N PHE A 237 -0.11 -26.32 9.43
CA PHE A 237 0.85 -27.35 9.12
C PHE A 237 0.32 -28.40 8.16
N TYR A 238 -0.80 -28.15 7.49
CA TYR A 238 -1.12 -29.01 6.35
C TYR A 238 0.00 -28.84 5.35
N LYS A 239 0.70 -29.96 5.12
CA LYS A 239 1.81 -30.05 4.16
C LYS A 239 1.45 -29.57 2.75
N ASP A 240 0.18 -29.35 2.48
CA ASP A 240 -0.34 -29.15 1.12
C ASP A 240 -0.81 -27.72 0.82
N ALA A 241 -0.95 -26.82 1.80
CA ALA A 241 -1.29 -25.42 1.57
C ALA A 241 -0.65 -24.50 2.61
N SER A 242 -0.06 -23.41 2.18
CA SER A 242 0.52 -22.39 3.04
C SER A 242 0.31 -21.00 2.47
N LEU A 243 0.27 -19.99 3.33
CA LEU A 243 0.19 -18.58 2.94
C LEU A 243 1.15 -17.78 3.79
N GLY A 244 2.12 -17.13 3.18
CA GLY A 244 3.13 -16.33 3.86
C GLY A 244 3.09 -14.87 3.45
N LEU A 245 3.31 -13.99 4.40
CA LEU A 245 3.56 -12.57 4.16
C LEU A 245 5.04 -12.28 4.33
N HIS A 246 5.62 -11.63 3.33
CA HIS A 246 7.03 -11.33 3.27
C HIS A 246 7.26 -9.83 3.09
N LEU A 247 8.17 -9.27 3.87
CA LEU A 247 8.81 -7.99 3.59
C LEU A 247 9.97 -8.24 2.63
N SER A 248 10.07 -7.47 1.57
CA SER A 248 11.09 -7.65 0.55
C SER A 248 11.91 -6.38 0.31
N TYR A 249 13.21 -6.57 0.14
CA TYR A 249 14.16 -5.53 -0.27
C TYR A 249 14.98 -6.03 -1.44
N GLY A 250 15.13 -5.22 -2.48
CA GLY A 250 15.83 -5.66 -3.69
C GLY A 250 16.59 -4.55 -4.38
N LEU A 251 17.53 -5.02 -5.23
CA LEU A 251 18.33 -4.19 -6.12
C LEU A 251 17.92 -4.49 -7.56
N HIS A 252 17.75 -3.44 -8.34
CA HIS A 252 17.49 -3.51 -9.77
C HIS A 252 18.76 -3.08 -10.55
N PHE A 253 19.13 -3.88 -11.53
CA PHE A 253 20.35 -3.65 -12.31
C PHE A 253 20.01 -2.90 -13.59
N THR A 254 19.63 -1.65 -13.43
CA THR A 254 19.26 -0.73 -14.51
C THR A 254 19.67 0.69 -14.14
N GLU A 255 19.86 1.50 -15.16
CA GLU A 255 20.12 2.94 -15.04
C GLU A 255 19.17 3.70 -15.98
N PRO A 256 18.72 4.91 -15.61
CA PRO A 256 17.83 5.69 -16.46
C PRO A 256 18.60 6.51 -17.51
N ASP A 257 19.45 5.86 -18.31
CA ASP A 257 20.43 6.49 -19.22
C ASP A 257 19.80 7.52 -20.15
N VAL A 258 18.68 7.16 -20.78
CA VAL A 258 17.98 8.05 -21.73
C VAL A 258 17.44 9.28 -21.01
N LEU A 259 16.92 9.11 -19.79
CA LEU A 259 16.48 10.22 -18.96
C LEU A 259 17.66 11.05 -18.49
N ASN A 260 18.74 10.40 -18.04
CA ASN A 260 19.95 11.08 -17.60
C ASN A 260 20.59 11.92 -18.72
N ALA A 261 20.62 11.42 -19.94
CA ALA A 261 21.11 12.18 -21.09
C ALA A 261 20.28 13.46 -21.30
N ALA A 262 18.95 13.35 -21.29
CA ALA A 262 18.06 14.50 -21.42
C ALA A 262 18.17 15.48 -20.23
N LEU A 263 18.40 14.99 -19.02
CA LEU A 263 18.61 15.83 -17.83
C LEU A 263 19.89 16.66 -18.00
N VAL A 264 21.00 16.04 -18.38
CA VAL A 264 22.29 16.71 -18.59
C VAL A 264 22.20 17.75 -19.72
N GLU A 265 21.53 17.43 -20.82
CA GLU A 265 21.30 18.35 -21.95
C GLU A 265 20.53 19.62 -21.53
N ASN A 266 19.63 19.48 -20.56
CA ASN A 266 18.86 20.60 -20.01
C ASN A 266 19.49 21.23 -18.74
N GLY A 267 20.75 20.90 -18.41
CA GLY A 267 21.50 21.51 -17.30
C GLY A 267 21.18 20.94 -15.92
N TYR A 268 20.52 19.79 -15.86
CA TYR A 268 20.23 19.07 -14.62
C TYR A 268 21.26 18.00 -14.32
N ARG A 269 21.49 17.69 -13.05
CA ARG A 269 22.34 16.58 -12.64
C ARG A 269 21.65 15.25 -12.98
N PRO A 270 22.38 14.24 -13.44
CA PRO A 270 21.84 12.90 -13.66
C PRO A 270 21.53 12.20 -12.34
N PHE A 271 20.69 11.16 -12.39
CA PHE A 271 20.56 10.22 -11.28
C PHE A 271 21.82 9.38 -11.15
N GLU A 272 22.29 9.22 -9.93
CA GLU A 272 23.43 8.38 -9.59
C GLU A 272 22.96 7.12 -8.86
N GLY A 273 23.69 6.01 -9.05
CA GLY A 273 23.43 4.75 -8.38
C GLY A 273 22.31 3.91 -9.00
N ARG A 274 22.06 2.76 -8.36
CA ARG A 274 21.08 1.79 -8.80
C ARG A 274 19.78 1.95 -8.00
N PRO A 275 18.63 1.76 -8.66
CA PRO A 275 17.36 1.79 -7.94
C PRO A 275 17.24 0.58 -7.01
N ASN A 276 16.70 0.82 -5.84
CA ASN A 276 16.31 -0.20 -4.89
C ASN A 276 14.79 -0.26 -4.74
N ASN A 277 14.30 -1.40 -4.31
CA ASN A 277 12.90 -1.56 -3.97
C ASN A 277 12.71 -1.96 -2.52
N LEU A 278 11.60 -1.50 -1.95
CA LEU A 278 11.05 -1.99 -0.71
C LEU A 278 9.59 -2.39 -0.97
N GLY A 279 9.20 -3.56 -0.51
CA GLY A 279 7.86 -4.05 -0.80
C GLY A 279 7.36 -5.14 0.11
N LEU A 280 6.15 -5.56 -0.19
CA LEU A 280 5.45 -6.66 0.43
C LEU A 280 5.14 -7.72 -0.61
N LYS A 281 5.39 -8.98 -0.27
CA LYS A 281 5.03 -10.13 -1.09
C LYS A 281 4.13 -11.04 -0.27
N LEU A 282 2.98 -11.35 -0.80
CA LEU A 282 2.12 -12.39 -0.30
C LEU A 282 2.28 -13.60 -1.21
N LEU A 283 2.71 -14.72 -0.66
CA LEU A 283 2.94 -15.95 -1.40
C LEU A 283 2.17 -17.10 -0.77
N GLY A 284 1.27 -17.67 -1.54
CA GLY A 284 0.53 -18.87 -1.20
C GLY A 284 1.05 -20.08 -1.97
N GLU A 285 0.91 -21.23 -1.36
CA GLU A 285 1.21 -22.52 -1.96
C GLU A 285 0.07 -23.49 -1.72
N SER A 286 -0.29 -24.27 -2.71
CA SER A 286 -1.20 -25.39 -2.60
C SER A 286 -0.77 -26.50 -3.55
N LYS A 287 -0.42 -27.66 -2.99
CA LYS A 287 0.02 -28.86 -3.76
C LYS A 287 1.13 -28.58 -4.77
N GLY A 288 2.10 -27.74 -4.38
CA GLY A 288 3.22 -27.34 -5.22
C GLY A 288 2.90 -26.23 -6.23
N LEU A 289 1.65 -25.80 -6.36
CA LEU A 289 1.27 -24.61 -7.09
C LEU A 289 1.51 -23.38 -6.21
N LEU A 290 2.18 -22.38 -6.78
CA LEU A 290 2.45 -21.11 -6.14
C LEU A 290 1.54 -20.03 -6.70
N TYR A 291 1.02 -19.17 -5.85
CA TYR A 291 0.24 -18.01 -6.24
C TYR A 291 0.51 -16.85 -5.29
N GLY A 292 0.43 -15.65 -5.76
CA GLY A 292 0.75 -14.52 -4.90
C GLY A 292 0.53 -13.15 -5.49
N ILE A 293 0.78 -12.16 -4.64
CA ILE A 293 0.73 -10.75 -5.01
C ILE A 293 2.00 -10.09 -4.50
N ASP A 294 2.68 -9.36 -5.37
CA ASP A 294 3.80 -8.50 -5.00
C ASP A 294 3.38 -7.04 -5.14
N PHE A 295 3.75 -6.27 -4.16
CA PHE A 295 3.64 -4.82 -4.17
C PHE A 295 4.98 -4.23 -3.73
N TYR A 296 5.59 -3.38 -4.54
CA TYR A 296 6.79 -2.65 -4.15
C TYR A 296 6.93 -1.30 -4.86
N ASN A 297 7.71 -0.45 -4.22
CA ASN A 297 8.12 0.84 -4.76
C ASN A 297 9.60 0.78 -5.09
N LEU A 298 9.93 1.09 -6.34
CA LEU A 298 11.29 1.21 -6.85
C LEU A 298 11.63 2.70 -6.97
N GLY A 299 12.73 3.15 -6.37
CA GLY A 299 13.04 4.57 -6.32
C GLY A 299 14.49 4.92 -6.55
N LEU A 300 14.69 6.06 -7.20
CA LEU A 300 15.91 6.83 -7.26
C LEU A 300 15.61 8.27 -6.84
N SER A 301 16.55 8.90 -6.14
CA SER A 301 16.44 10.31 -5.75
C SER A 301 17.81 10.96 -5.77
N GLY A 302 17.84 12.26 -6.04
CA GLY A 302 19.07 13.04 -6.06
C GLY A 302 18.80 14.54 -6.11
N ALA A 303 19.86 15.31 -6.00
CA ALA A 303 19.84 16.75 -6.28
C ALA A 303 19.79 16.96 -7.78
N ALA A 304 18.79 17.67 -8.28
CA ALA A 304 18.68 18.02 -9.71
C ALA A 304 19.48 19.26 -10.05
N THR A 305 19.44 20.26 -9.16
CA THR A 305 20.24 21.48 -9.19
C THR A 305 20.60 21.87 -7.76
N GLU A 306 21.19 23.04 -7.53
CA GLU A 306 21.41 23.56 -6.17
C GLU A 306 20.10 23.88 -5.44
N SER A 307 19.04 24.24 -6.19
CA SER A 307 17.74 24.67 -5.65
C SER A 307 16.61 23.67 -5.88
N SER A 308 16.90 22.51 -6.45
CA SER A 308 15.87 21.50 -6.72
C SER A 308 16.35 20.08 -6.56
N ASN A 309 15.44 19.21 -6.11
CA ASN A 309 15.61 17.76 -6.04
C ASN A 309 14.75 17.08 -7.09
N HIS A 310 15.20 15.92 -7.54
CA HIS A 310 14.40 15.09 -8.42
C HIS A 310 14.25 13.66 -7.87
N THR A 311 13.15 13.02 -8.23
CA THR A 311 12.89 11.62 -7.87
C THR A 311 12.29 10.90 -9.07
N LEU A 312 12.75 9.66 -9.27
CA LEU A 312 12.18 8.72 -10.24
C LEU A 312 11.65 7.52 -9.45
N ASN A 313 10.34 7.41 -9.34
CA ASN A 313 9.67 6.38 -8.55
C ASN A 313 8.77 5.52 -9.43
N SER A 314 8.79 4.21 -9.21
CA SER A 314 7.90 3.28 -9.88
C SER A 314 7.20 2.39 -8.86
N VAL A 315 5.90 2.58 -8.69
CA VAL A 315 5.05 1.68 -7.91
C VAL A 315 4.63 0.53 -8.81
N ARG A 316 4.85 -0.70 -8.37
CA ARG A 316 4.61 -1.93 -9.12
C ARG A 316 3.76 -2.91 -8.32
N VAL A 317 2.79 -3.51 -9.00
CA VAL A 317 1.92 -4.56 -8.44
C VAL A 317 1.90 -5.72 -9.41
N TYR A 318 2.13 -6.94 -8.92
CA TYR A 318 2.10 -8.16 -9.74
C TYR A 318 1.17 -9.19 -9.12
N LEU A 319 0.43 -9.88 -9.98
CA LEU A 319 -0.19 -11.16 -9.67
C LEU A 319 0.76 -12.24 -10.17
N ASN A 320 1.16 -13.14 -9.29
CA ASN A 320 2.12 -14.20 -9.57
C ASN A 320 1.46 -15.56 -9.54
N GLY A 321 1.87 -16.42 -10.44
CA GLY A 321 1.59 -17.85 -10.45
C GLY A 321 2.85 -18.64 -10.75
N GLY A 322 2.97 -19.85 -10.23
CA GLY A 322 4.17 -20.64 -10.45
C GLY A 322 4.15 -22.04 -9.87
N LEU A 323 5.31 -22.63 -9.77
CA LEU A 323 5.51 -24.01 -9.33
C LEU A 323 6.70 -24.11 -8.37
N LYS A 324 6.55 -24.93 -7.37
CA LYS A 324 7.65 -25.40 -6.52
C LYS A 324 8.26 -26.64 -7.19
N PHE A 325 9.54 -26.57 -7.52
CA PHE A 325 10.25 -27.65 -8.24
C PHE A 325 10.92 -28.63 -7.30
N PHE A 326 11.32 -28.11 -6.12
CA PHE A 326 12.11 -28.88 -5.19
C PHE A 326 11.80 -28.46 -3.75
N GLU A 327 11.66 -29.44 -2.89
CA GLU A 327 11.55 -29.24 -1.46
C GLU A 327 12.32 -30.36 -0.74
N ARG A 328 13.23 -29.96 0.11
CA ARG A 328 13.96 -30.92 0.96
C ARG A 328 14.17 -30.30 2.35
N ARG A 329 13.55 -30.88 3.35
CA ARG A 329 13.52 -30.32 4.71
C ARG A 329 12.97 -28.89 4.71
N ASN A 330 13.83 -27.91 5.00
CA ASN A 330 13.47 -26.50 5.09
C ASN A 330 13.88 -25.69 3.85
N LEU A 331 14.49 -26.34 2.85
CA LEU A 331 14.93 -25.69 1.62
C LEU A 331 13.91 -25.90 0.51
N GLU A 332 13.51 -24.83 -0.10
CA GLU A 332 12.57 -24.79 -1.23
C GLU A 332 13.18 -24.06 -2.43
N LEU A 333 12.87 -24.56 -3.62
CA LEU A 333 13.19 -23.91 -4.90
C LEU A 333 11.94 -23.86 -5.74
N GLY A 334 11.70 -22.74 -6.36
CA GLY A 334 10.53 -22.57 -7.23
C GLY A 334 10.72 -21.48 -8.27
N GLY A 335 9.74 -21.41 -9.15
CA GLY A 335 9.68 -20.38 -10.17
C GLY A 335 8.28 -19.75 -10.21
N LEU A 336 8.25 -18.47 -10.48
CA LEU A 336 7.04 -17.65 -10.57
C LEU A 336 7.03 -16.92 -11.90
N ALA A 337 5.85 -16.70 -12.41
CA ALA A 337 5.60 -15.75 -13.50
C ALA A 337 4.56 -14.74 -13.02
N GLY A 338 4.89 -13.45 -13.11
CA GLY A 338 4.04 -12.36 -12.69
C GLY A 338 3.50 -11.57 -13.89
N LEU A 339 2.24 -11.20 -13.83
CA LEU A 339 1.64 -10.18 -14.69
C LEU A 339 1.24 -9.01 -13.79
N GLY A 340 1.64 -7.81 -14.15
CA GLY A 340 1.47 -6.66 -13.27
C GLY A 340 1.24 -5.34 -13.98
N TYR A 341 1.17 -4.32 -13.15
CA TYR A 341 1.00 -2.94 -13.58
C TYR A 341 2.01 -2.05 -12.85
N ALA A 342 2.64 -1.15 -13.60
CA ALA A 342 3.57 -0.18 -13.05
C ALA A 342 3.14 1.26 -13.35
N ASN A 343 3.37 2.12 -12.38
CA ASN A 343 3.20 3.57 -12.49
C ASN A 343 4.54 4.24 -12.24
N LEU A 344 5.21 4.65 -13.30
CA LEU A 344 6.47 5.39 -13.27
C LEU A 344 6.19 6.88 -13.16
N ARG A 345 6.88 7.56 -12.27
CA ARG A 345 6.76 8.99 -12.05
C ARG A 345 8.14 9.63 -11.92
N TYR A 346 8.42 10.60 -12.75
CA TYR A 346 9.51 11.55 -12.57
C TYR A 346 8.96 12.81 -11.92
N THR A 347 9.59 13.29 -10.84
CA THR A 347 9.15 14.50 -10.12
C THR A 347 10.34 15.40 -9.92
N LEU A 348 10.16 16.68 -10.16
CA LEU A 348 11.07 17.75 -9.83
C LEU A 348 10.43 18.62 -8.75
N THR A 349 11.16 18.84 -7.65
CA THR A 349 10.67 19.61 -6.50
C THR A 349 11.70 20.66 -6.09
N SER A 350 11.24 21.87 -5.80
CA SER A 350 12.07 22.92 -5.21
C SER A 350 12.55 22.50 -3.81
N THR A 351 13.79 22.82 -3.46
CA THR A 351 14.32 22.64 -2.10
C THR A 351 13.84 23.72 -1.16
N ASP A 352 13.59 24.92 -1.69
CA ASP A 352 13.02 26.04 -0.95
C ASP A 352 11.48 25.96 -1.01
N LYS A 353 10.87 25.56 0.10
CA LYS A 353 9.43 25.52 0.26
C LYS A 353 9.02 26.50 1.34
N PRO A 354 8.36 27.60 0.96
CA PRO A 354 7.86 28.58 1.91
C PRO A 354 6.78 27.96 2.80
N ASP A 355 6.34 28.72 3.81
CA ASP A 355 5.24 28.33 4.69
C ASP A 355 3.98 28.00 3.91
N PHE A 356 3.17 27.13 4.47
CA PHE A 356 1.99 26.60 3.81
C PHE A 356 1.06 27.67 3.22
N PRO A 357 0.74 28.78 3.90
CA PRO A 357 -0.07 29.86 3.30
C PRO A 357 0.56 30.49 2.05
N ALA A 358 1.87 30.69 2.05
CA ALA A 358 2.60 31.29 0.93
C ALA A 358 2.66 30.38 -0.31
N LEU A 359 2.55 29.05 -0.12
CA LEU A 359 2.45 28.11 -1.24
C LEU A 359 1.20 28.34 -2.12
N PHE A 360 0.14 28.92 -1.58
CA PHE A 360 -1.06 29.27 -2.35
C PHE A 360 -0.96 30.59 -3.10
N GLU A 361 -0.05 31.46 -2.68
CA GLU A 361 0.21 32.73 -3.34
C GLU A 361 1.09 32.54 -4.58
N GLU A 362 2.13 31.69 -4.46
CA GLU A 362 3.03 31.33 -5.55
C GLU A 362 3.14 29.81 -5.68
N PRO A 363 2.12 29.14 -6.25
CA PRO A 363 2.06 27.68 -6.26
C PRO A 363 2.97 27.01 -7.28
N ASP A 364 3.41 27.71 -8.33
CA ASP A 364 4.17 27.13 -9.44
C ASP A 364 5.65 26.92 -9.08
N ARG A 365 5.96 25.82 -8.39
CA ARG A 365 7.31 25.49 -7.91
C ARG A 365 7.76 24.09 -8.31
N ASP A 366 6.84 23.15 -8.36
CA ASP A 366 7.09 21.73 -8.52
C ASP A 366 6.35 21.17 -9.72
N GLY A 367 6.80 20.01 -10.21
CA GLY A 367 6.10 19.33 -11.27
C GLY A 367 6.42 17.84 -11.39
N HIS A 368 5.62 17.13 -12.17
CA HIS A 368 5.88 15.73 -12.45
C HIS A 368 5.43 15.28 -13.84
N LEU A 369 6.09 14.25 -14.33
CA LEU A 369 5.69 13.45 -15.48
C LEU A 369 5.33 12.02 -15.04
N LYS A 370 4.41 11.36 -15.76
CA LYS A 370 3.96 10.01 -15.44
C LYS A 370 3.90 9.14 -16.69
N ALA A 371 4.28 7.87 -16.51
CA ALA A 371 4.05 6.81 -17.48
C ALA A 371 3.44 5.60 -16.76
N ARG A 372 2.58 4.87 -17.44
CA ARG A 372 1.88 3.71 -16.87
C ARG A 372 1.80 2.61 -17.90
N GLY A 373 1.82 1.37 -17.45
CA GLY A 373 1.66 0.24 -18.36
C GLY A 373 1.68 -1.11 -17.66
N LEU A 374 1.50 -2.14 -18.49
CA LEU A 374 1.58 -3.52 -18.05
C LEU A 374 3.03 -3.99 -18.00
N MET A 375 3.29 -4.91 -17.07
CA MET A 375 4.60 -5.51 -16.81
C MET A 375 4.47 -7.03 -16.74
N GLY A 376 5.49 -7.73 -17.24
CA GLY A 376 5.72 -9.15 -17.00
C GLY A 376 6.90 -9.37 -16.08
N LYS A 377 6.92 -10.47 -15.33
CA LYS A 377 7.98 -10.78 -14.37
C LYS A 377 8.20 -12.29 -14.22
N PRO A 378 9.09 -12.93 -15.01
CA PRO A 378 9.61 -14.24 -14.65
C PRO A 378 10.60 -14.14 -13.47
N GLU A 379 10.47 -15.06 -12.50
CA GLU A 379 11.22 -15.07 -11.25
C GLU A 379 11.57 -16.51 -10.84
N LEU A 380 12.78 -16.74 -10.36
CA LEU A 380 13.19 -17.93 -9.63
C LEU A 380 13.47 -17.55 -8.18
N TYR A 381 13.21 -18.45 -7.28
CA TYR A 381 13.54 -18.23 -5.87
C TYR A 381 14.11 -19.47 -5.19
N VAL A 382 14.92 -19.20 -4.19
CA VAL A 382 15.33 -20.15 -3.17
C VAL A 382 14.86 -19.63 -1.81
N ALA A 383 14.22 -20.49 -1.01
CA ALA A 383 13.75 -20.14 0.30
C ALA A 383 14.21 -21.15 1.35
N TYR A 384 14.47 -20.66 2.54
CA TYR A 384 14.82 -21.48 3.70
C TYR A 384 13.91 -21.14 4.87
N GLY A 385 13.23 -22.15 5.38
CA GLY A 385 12.34 -22.04 6.53
C GLY A 385 13.10 -22.29 7.84
N ILE A 386 13.01 -21.35 8.77
CA ILE A 386 13.58 -21.45 10.11
C ILE A 386 12.42 -21.63 11.07
N PRO A 387 12.23 -22.81 11.68
CA PRO A 387 11.16 -23.05 12.64
C PRO A 387 11.38 -22.18 13.88
N LEU A 388 10.37 -21.40 14.26
CA LEU A 388 10.42 -20.49 15.41
C LEU A 388 9.90 -21.14 16.70
N THR A 389 9.23 -22.26 16.59
CA THR A 389 8.64 -22.98 17.72
C THR A 389 8.99 -24.45 17.68
N ASN A 390 9.12 -25.09 18.85
CA ASN A 390 9.40 -26.53 18.98
C ASN A 390 8.31 -27.43 18.35
N LYS A 391 7.13 -26.87 18.07
CA LYS A 391 6.01 -27.56 17.41
C LYS A 391 5.85 -27.16 15.95
N ASN A 392 6.81 -26.44 15.37
CA ASN A 392 6.76 -25.90 14.00
C ASN A 392 5.49 -25.07 13.72
N LEU A 393 4.96 -24.37 14.74
CA LEU A 393 3.75 -23.55 14.63
C LEU A 393 3.95 -22.31 13.74
N PHE A 394 5.15 -21.81 13.69
CA PHE A 394 5.53 -20.68 12.84
C PHE A 394 6.95 -20.87 12.32
N SER A 395 7.14 -20.57 11.07
CA SER A 395 8.46 -20.53 10.44
C SER A 395 8.75 -19.13 9.94
N MET A 396 9.94 -18.66 10.22
CA MET A 396 10.50 -17.51 9.54
C MET A 396 11.06 -17.99 8.19
N ILE A 397 10.63 -17.40 7.12
CA ILE A 397 11.11 -17.72 5.77
C ILE A 397 12.07 -16.64 5.33
N VAL A 398 13.28 -17.05 5.02
CA VAL A 398 14.27 -16.19 4.34
C VAL A 398 14.34 -16.67 2.91
N SER A 399 14.10 -15.80 1.94
CA SER A 399 14.14 -16.17 0.53
C SER A 399 14.90 -15.17 -0.31
N LEU A 400 15.61 -15.69 -1.29
CA LEU A 400 16.31 -14.92 -2.31
C LEU A 400 15.59 -15.16 -3.64
N HIS A 401 15.18 -14.08 -4.28
CA HIS A 401 14.49 -14.09 -5.54
C HIS A 401 15.34 -13.41 -6.59
N GLY A 402 15.49 -14.03 -7.74
CA GLY A 402 16.14 -13.46 -8.91
C GLY A 402 15.22 -13.52 -10.12
N GLY A 403 15.11 -12.44 -10.85
CA GLY A 403 14.19 -12.38 -11.97
C GLY A 403 14.50 -11.28 -12.95
N TYR A 404 13.62 -11.15 -13.92
CA TYR A 404 13.68 -10.12 -14.94
C TYR A 404 12.32 -9.45 -15.09
N GLU A 405 12.30 -8.13 -15.12
CA GLU A 405 11.08 -7.38 -15.40
C GLU A 405 11.01 -6.97 -16.86
N LEU A 406 9.83 -7.12 -17.44
CA LEU A 406 9.55 -6.88 -18.85
C LEU A 406 8.39 -5.88 -18.99
N PRO A 407 8.62 -4.69 -19.55
CA PRO A 407 7.53 -3.81 -19.94
C PRO A 407 6.75 -4.43 -21.11
N LEU A 408 5.44 -4.62 -20.93
CA LEU A 408 4.52 -5.13 -21.96
C LEU A 408 3.83 -4.01 -22.72
N GLY A 409 4.22 -2.76 -22.50
CA GLY A 409 3.68 -1.56 -23.12
C GLY A 409 4.73 -0.47 -23.26
N ASN A 410 4.35 0.62 -23.90
CA ASN A 410 5.23 1.78 -24.07
C ASN A 410 5.24 2.64 -22.81
N TYR A 411 6.37 2.68 -22.13
CA TYR A 411 6.63 3.62 -21.05
C TYR A 411 7.32 4.86 -21.60
N SER A 412 6.65 6.01 -21.55
CA SER A 412 7.20 7.27 -22.04
C SER A 412 6.95 8.40 -21.06
N LEU A 413 7.99 9.10 -20.66
CA LEU A 413 7.98 10.30 -19.86
C LEU A 413 8.18 11.51 -20.78
N GLY A 414 7.08 12.22 -21.11
CA GLY A 414 7.17 13.39 -21.99
C GLY A 414 7.73 13.10 -23.40
N GLY A 415 7.43 11.91 -23.95
CA GLY A 415 7.96 11.49 -25.25
C GLY A 415 9.26 10.68 -25.21
N VAL A 416 10.00 10.73 -24.09
CA VAL A 416 11.23 9.95 -23.90
C VAL A 416 10.90 8.52 -23.50
N GLY A 417 11.39 7.54 -24.23
CA GLY A 417 11.15 6.13 -23.97
C GLY A 417 11.88 5.62 -22.73
N MET A 418 11.13 5.06 -21.79
CA MET A 418 11.66 4.51 -20.53
C MET A 418 11.61 2.97 -20.47
N SER A 419 11.32 2.32 -21.60
CA SER A 419 11.16 0.86 -21.62
C SER A 419 12.44 0.12 -21.26
N SER A 420 13.61 0.65 -21.63
CA SER A 420 14.93 0.09 -21.23
C SER A 420 15.17 0.15 -19.73
N TYR A 421 14.80 1.24 -19.07
CA TYR A 421 14.85 1.37 -17.62
C TYR A 421 13.87 0.42 -16.92
N MET A 422 12.69 0.22 -17.50
CA MET A 422 11.68 -0.69 -16.96
C MET A 422 12.01 -2.16 -17.17
N ALA A 423 12.79 -2.48 -18.23
CA ALA A 423 13.27 -3.83 -18.56
C ALA A 423 14.59 -4.09 -17.85
N ASN A 424 14.55 -4.85 -16.74
CA ASN A 424 15.76 -5.01 -15.94
C ASN A 424 15.80 -6.32 -15.15
N PRO A 425 17.02 -6.91 -14.97
CA PRO A 425 17.22 -7.95 -13.99
C PRO A 425 17.20 -7.38 -12.57
N TYR A 426 16.77 -8.19 -11.62
CA TYR A 426 16.77 -7.83 -10.21
C TYR A 426 17.14 -9.00 -9.31
N LEU A 427 17.57 -8.64 -8.11
CA LEU A 427 17.79 -9.56 -7.00
C LEU A 427 17.09 -9.01 -5.76
N GLN A 428 16.28 -9.83 -5.12
CA GLN A 428 15.45 -9.42 -3.99
C GLN A 428 15.57 -10.41 -2.84
N LEU A 429 15.90 -9.91 -1.67
CA LEU A 429 15.85 -10.63 -0.40
C LEU A 429 14.49 -10.43 0.22
N SER A 430 13.85 -11.52 0.68
CA SER A 430 12.58 -11.44 1.39
C SER A 430 12.66 -12.13 2.74
N LEU A 431 12.04 -11.53 3.73
CA LEU A 431 11.88 -12.08 5.06
C LEU A 431 10.37 -12.18 5.36
N GLY A 432 9.90 -13.37 5.61
CA GLY A 432 8.48 -13.61 5.80
C GLY A 432 8.18 -14.49 7.00
N LEU A 433 6.90 -14.51 7.34
CA LEU A 433 6.33 -15.44 8.29
C LEU A 433 5.36 -16.34 7.54
N ARG A 434 5.55 -17.61 7.70
CA ARG A 434 4.64 -18.66 7.24
C ARG A 434 4.22 -19.46 8.46
N PRO A 435 2.93 -19.46 8.72
CA PRO A 435 2.37 -20.31 9.75
C PRO A 435 2.42 -21.77 9.35
#